data_8c0d729cbdc643f7911a8c63aa7ea60e
#
_entry.id   8c0d729cbdc643f7911a8c63aa7ea60e
#
_cell.length_a   1.000
_cell.length_b   1.000
_cell.length_c   1.000
_cell.angle_alpha   90.00
_cell.angle_beta   90.00
_cell.angle_gamma   90.00
#
_symmetry.space_group_name_H-M   'P 1'
#
loop_
_entity.id
_entity.type
_entity.pdbx_description
1 polymer ?
#
loop_
_entity_poly.entity_id
_entity_poly.type
_entity_poly.pdbx_seq_one_letter_code
_entity_poly.pdbx_strand_id
1 'polypeptide(L)'
;RGLIPEGLPQPAGFDAATLVCGIVVAAIALATVLVAALLSRGRAHLSTRTSTGLGRARPALLVAQIMLTTALLGSSGLLLRSALNLAATDRGFDARGVLLTALDPAGVTTRGTQYDPTADYRRWAPVVEQLRSEVATLPGVETVAVASAPPFSGYETVSTTHVSGHPETIRVHDYRVGPGYFSALGMRFVSGRDFVHGDEGDASPVVVDDTFARRHLANVDPLGATIDLHIGDQRERTARIVGVVHAARHAALDESAALPTVYRLDPAPLPVAWLVTRSRGDPAALAQMVRRRLHQRSPDTDIIVDKPLTALVAATLLDRRTLLQAIGGFAGLTLLLAALGLAAVLSFSIRRRTSELGVRMALGASATRIIALVMRQGARLILLGSALGLAVGLPLARLLGDRLYGIGYTDPATWSAAALVVITAAALACWL
;
A
#
# COMPACT_ATOMS: atom_id res chain seq x y z
N ARG A 1 -15.55 18.57 19.47
CA ARG A 1 -14.16 18.36 18.99
C ARG A 1 -14.12 16.97 18.38
N GLY A 2 -14.12 16.82 17.03
CA GLY A 2 -14.07 15.52 16.35
C GLY A 2 -14.58 15.51 14.92
N LEU A 3 -14.87 16.65 14.28
CA LEU A 3 -15.42 16.72 12.93
C LEU A 3 -14.40 17.21 11.87
N ILE A 4 -13.17 17.41 12.24
CA ILE A 4 -12.11 17.75 11.30
C ILE A 4 -11.14 16.56 11.33
N PRO A 5 -11.08 15.70 10.31
CA PRO A 5 -9.91 14.88 10.11
C PRO A 5 -8.75 15.84 9.87
N GLU A 6 -7.72 15.76 10.70
CA GLU A 6 -6.47 16.45 10.47
C GLU A 6 -5.97 16.06 9.07
N GLY A 7 -6.07 16.99 8.14
CA GLY A 7 -5.42 16.95 6.84
C GLY A 7 -5.77 15.78 5.93
N LEU A 8 -5.82 16.07 4.62
CA LEU A 8 -5.53 15.11 3.55
C LEU A 8 -4.49 14.12 4.06
N PRO A 9 -4.56 12.81 3.73
CA PRO A 9 -3.56 11.84 4.15
C PRO A 9 -2.21 12.49 3.90
N GLN A 10 -1.61 13.02 4.96
CA GLN A 10 -0.23 13.46 4.89
C GLN A 10 0.50 12.19 4.49
N PRO A 11 1.40 12.25 3.51
CA PRO A 11 2.27 11.13 3.24
C PRO A 11 2.78 10.72 4.61
N ALA A 12 2.45 9.49 5.05
CA ALA A 12 2.79 9.01 6.37
C ALA A 12 4.27 9.30 6.52
N GLY A 13 4.60 10.32 7.30
CA GLY A 13 5.97 10.74 7.48
C GLY A 13 6.70 9.49 7.92
N PHE A 14 7.87 9.23 7.36
CA PHE A 14 8.68 8.05 7.67
C PHE A 14 8.55 7.78 9.15
N ASP A 15 7.82 6.71 9.49
CA ASP A 15 7.68 6.29 10.88
C ASP A 15 9.09 6.24 11.44
N ALA A 16 9.34 6.91 12.54
CA ALA A 16 10.68 6.97 13.15
C ALA A 16 11.27 5.56 13.29
N ALA A 17 10.40 4.55 13.49
CA ALA A 17 10.75 3.14 13.50
C ALA A 17 11.30 2.65 12.16
N THR A 18 10.75 3.08 11.03
CA THR A 18 11.20 2.69 9.67
C THR A 18 12.55 3.34 9.34
N LEU A 19 12.72 4.61 9.71
CA LEU A 19 14.02 5.32 9.59
C LEU A 19 15.08 4.68 10.49
N VAL A 20 14.76 4.38 11.73
CA VAL A 20 15.67 3.72 12.67
C VAL A 20 16.04 2.33 12.16
N CYS A 21 15.10 1.53 11.66
CA CYS A 21 15.38 0.21 11.12
C CYS A 21 16.30 0.31 9.89
N GLY A 22 16.06 1.25 8.97
CA GLY A 22 16.93 1.51 7.81
C GLY A 22 18.34 1.96 8.21
N ILE A 23 18.46 2.87 9.18
CA ILE A 23 19.74 3.35 9.71
C ILE A 23 20.49 2.22 10.42
N VAL A 24 19.83 1.40 11.22
CA VAL A 24 20.43 0.25 11.92
C VAL A 24 20.98 -0.76 10.91
N VAL A 25 20.21 -1.09 9.88
CA VAL A 25 20.66 -2.00 8.81
C VAL A 25 21.85 -1.42 8.05
N ALA A 26 21.79 -0.14 7.68
CA ALA A 26 22.91 0.55 7.02
C ALA A 26 24.14 0.62 7.91
N ALA A 27 23.98 0.90 9.20
CA ALA A 27 25.07 0.93 10.19
C ALA A 27 25.72 -0.46 10.37
N ILE A 28 24.92 -1.52 10.42
CA ILE A 28 25.44 -2.90 10.50
C ILE A 28 26.22 -3.24 9.22
N ALA A 29 25.67 -2.92 8.03
CA ALA A 29 26.36 -3.14 6.76
C ALA A 29 27.67 -2.35 6.67
N LEU A 30 27.65 -1.07 7.07
CA LEU A 30 28.84 -0.21 7.11
C LEU A 30 29.87 -0.72 8.14
N ALA A 31 29.43 -1.09 9.34
CA ALA A 31 30.30 -1.66 10.38
C ALA A 31 30.99 -2.95 9.93
N THR A 32 30.28 -3.84 9.23
CA THR A 32 30.86 -5.05 8.66
C THR A 32 31.95 -4.76 7.63
N VAL A 33 31.71 -3.75 6.76
CA VAL A 33 32.70 -3.28 5.76
C VAL A 33 33.91 -2.62 6.44
N LEU A 34 33.65 -1.75 7.44
CA LEU A 34 34.71 -1.05 8.16
C LEU A 34 35.60 -2.01 8.97
N VAL A 35 35.00 -2.97 9.66
CA VAL A 35 35.72 -4.02 10.37
C VAL A 35 36.55 -4.87 9.40
N ALA A 36 36.02 -5.22 8.22
CA ALA A 36 36.77 -5.92 7.18
C ALA A 36 37.96 -5.08 6.67
N ALA A 37 37.75 -3.78 6.44
CA ALA A 37 38.79 -2.85 5.99
C ALA A 37 39.87 -2.60 7.08
N LEU A 38 39.49 -2.44 8.33
CA LEU A 38 40.41 -2.27 9.45
C LEU A 38 41.24 -3.53 9.71
N LEU A 39 40.62 -4.70 9.66
CA LEU A 39 41.31 -6.00 9.75
C LEU A 39 42.25 -6.24 8.56
N SER A 40 42.04 -5.60 7.42
CA SER A 40 42.95 -5.65 6.26
C SER A 40 44.13 -4.68 6.38
N ARG A 41 43.92 -3.47 6.97
CA ARG A 41 44.97 -2.44 7.14
C ARG A 41 45.91 -2.70 8.33
N GLY A 42 45.45 -3.27 9.43
CA GLY A 42 46.26 -3.53 10.64
C GLY A 42 47.44 -4.50 10.44
N ARG A 43 47.66 -5.01 9.26
CA ARG A 43 48.72 -5.97 8.93
C ARG A 43 49.98 -5.40 8.28
N ALA A 44 50.06 -4.13 8.05
CA ALA A 44 51.29 -3.52 7.53
C ALA A 44 52.37 -3.33 8.60
N HIS A 45 52.05 -3.46 9.91
CA HIS A 45 52.96 -3.07 10.99
C HIS A 45 53.18 -4.08 12.14
N LEU A 46 52.54 -5.26 12.14
CA LEU A 46 52.78 -6.25 13.25
C LEU A 46 53.09 -7.66 12.69
N SER A 47 54.38 -7.95 12.64
CA SER A 47 54.92 -9.27 12.29
C SER A 47 54.67 -10.27 13.44
N THR A 48 54.36 -11.50 13.03
CA THR A 48 54.80 -12.76 13.62
C THR A 48 54.49 -13.04 15.11
N ARG A 49 53.21 -13.29 15.51
CA ARG A 49 52.96 -14.29 16.59
C ARG A 49 51.49 -14.63 16.94
N THR A 50 50.49 -14.06 16.27
CA THR A 50 49.08 -14.39 16.60
C THR A 50 48.28 -14.73 15.34
N SER A 51 48.68 -15.77 14.60
CA SER A 51 48.11 -16.10 13.27
C SER A 51 46.83 -16.95 13.29
N THR A 52 46.36 -17.41 14.44
CA THR A 52 45.22 -18.36 14.52
C THR A 52 43.86 -17.71 14.65
N GLY A 53 43.74 -16.50 15.24
CA GLY A 53 42.45 -15.84 15.44
C GLY A 53 41.88 -15.11 14.19
N LEU A 54 42.75 -14.45 13.43
CA LEU A 54 42.34 -13.62 12.28
C LEU A 54 42.01 -14.43 11.01
N GLY A 55 42.49 -15.69 10.94
CA GLY A 55 42.17 -16.61 9.82
C GLY A 55 40.67 -17.00 9.81
N ARG A 56 40.03 -17.05 10.97
CA ARG A 56 38.64 -17.45 11.13
C ARG A 56 37.66 -16.23 11.05
N ALA A 57 38.14 -15.03 11.31
CA ALA A 57 37.29 -13.83 11.31
C ALA A 57 36.75 -13.46 9.90
N ARG A 58 37.54 -13.64 8.85
CA ARG A 58 37.13 -13.30 7.47
C ARG A 58 35.98 -14.15 6.93
N PRO A 59 36.03 -15.49 6.98
CA PRO A 59 34.90 -16.31 6.54
C PRO A 59 33.66 -16.09 7.39
N ALA A 60 33.77 -15.81 8.69
CA ALA A 60 32.62 -15.47 9.55
C ALA A 60 31.96 -14.17 9.11
N LEU A 61 32.74 -13.17 8.73
CA LEU A 61 32.26 -11.88 8.26
C LEU A 61 31.51 -11.97 6.93
N LEU A 62 32.00 -12.82 6.01
CA LEU A 62 31.31 -13.14 4.77
C LEU A 62 29.98 -13.87 5.00
N VAL A 63 29.98 -14.86 5.91
CA VAL A 63 28.74 -15.55 6.28
C VAL A 63 27.74 -14.57 6.85
N ALA A 64 28.15 -13.65 7.75
CA ALA A 64 27.27 -12.62 8.29
C ALA A 64 26.74 -11.67 7.20
N GLN A 65 27.56 -11.31 6.23
CA GLN A 65 27.16 -10.46 5.11
C GLN A 65 26.16 -11.17 4.18
N ILE A 66 26.41 -12.42 3.82
CA ILE A 66 25.48 -13.24 3.02
C ILE A 66 24.17 -13.47 3.77
N MET A 67 24.23 -13.70 5.07
CA MET A 67 23.08 -13.83 5.97
C MET A 67 22.20 -12.56 5.89
N LEU A 68 22.81 -11.38 6.08
CA LEU A 68 22.10 -10.11 6.03
C LEU A 68 21.50 -9.86 4.63
N THR A 69 22.28 -10.13 3.57
CA THR A 69 21.80 -9.98 2.19
C THR A 69 20.60 -10.86 1.89
N THR A 70 20.62 -12.13 2.33
CA THR A 70 19.51 -13.07 2.13
C THR A 70 18.26 -12.62 2.89
N ALA A 71 18.41 -12.17 4.14
CA ALA A 71 17.29 -11.65 4.95
C ALA A 71 16.68 -10.40 4.33
N LEU A 72 17.50 -9.44 3.86
CA LEU A 72 17.03 -8.21 3.22
C LEU A 72 16.37 -8.47 1.87
N LEU A 73 16.95 -9.31 1.02
CA LEU A 73 16.35 -9.69 -0.26
C LEU A 73 15.02 -10.41 -0.07
N GLY A 74 14.93 -11.33 0.89
CA GLY A 74 13.68 -12.01 1.22
C GLY A 74 12.60 -11.04 1.68
N SER A 75 12.92 -10.17 2.62
CA SER A 75 11.98 -9.15 3.11
C SER A 75 11.56 -8.15 2.02
N SER A 76 12.50 -7.69 1.20
CA SER A 76 12.22 -6.82 0.04
C SER A 76 11.33 -7.53 -0.99
N GLY A 77 11.60 -8.81 -1.26
CA GLY A 77 10.79 -9.63 -2.18
C GLY A 77 9.35 -9.82 -1.69
N LEU A 78 9.16 -10.05 -0.39
CA LEU A 78 7.82 -10.14 0.22
C LEU A 78 7.06 -8.83 0.07
N LEU A 79 7.69 -7.69 0.36
CA LEU A 79 7.06 -6.37 0.20
C LEU A 79 6.74 -6.07 -1.26
N LEU A 80 7.63 -6.39 -2.19
CA LEU A 80 7.40 -6.22 -3.62
C LEU A 80 6.21 -7.05 -4.09
N ARG A 81 6.17 -8.33 -3.72
CA ARG A 81 5.05 -9.22 -4.09
C ARG A 81 3.74 -8.77 -3.45
N SER A 82 3.77 -8.34 -2.19
CA SER A 82 2.62 -7.72 -1.51
C SER A 82 2.12 -6.49 -2.26
N ALA A 83 3.01 -5.59 -2.70
CA ALA A 83 2.65 -4.40 -3.45
C ALA A 83 2.07 -4.76 -4.84
N LEU A 84 2.62 -5.76 -5.52
CA LEU A 84 2.09 -6.24 -6.81
C LEU A 84 0.70 -6.88 -6.65
N ASN A 85 0.50 -7.70 -5.64
CA ASN A 85 -0.81 -8.27 -5.33
C ASN A 85 -1.84 -7.17 -5.05
N LEU A 86 -1.45 -6.16 -4.27
CA LEU A 86 -2.29 -5.02 -3.95
C LEU A 86 -2.67 -4.20 -5.19
N ALA A 87 -1.70 -3.96 -6.08
CA ALA A 87 -1.94 -3.26 -7.34
C ALA A 87 -2.85 -4.03 -8.29
N ALA A 88 -2.82 -5.37 -8.24
CA ALA A 88 -3.64 -6.25 -9.07
C ALA A 88 -5.04 -6.52 -8.48
N THR A 89 -5.29 -6.12 -7.22
CA THR A 89 -6.57 -6.36 -6.57
C THR A 89 -7.68 -5.53 -7.20
N ASP A 90 -8.82 -6.16 -7.46
CA ASP A 90 -10.04 -5.46 -7.88
C ASP A 90 -10.46 -4.49 -6.77
N ARG A 91 -10.60 -3.23 -7.14
CA ARG A 91 -10.98 -2.14 -6.22
C ARG A 91 -12.49 -2.01 -6.06
N GLY A 92 -13.26 -2.72 -6.89
CA GLY A 92 -14.70 -2.58 -6.96
C GLY A 92 -15.17 -1.33 -7.72
N PHE A 93 -14.25 -0.50 -8.25
CA PHE A 93 -14.54 0.70 -9.04
C PHE A 93 -13.46 0.97 -10.08
N ASP A 94 -13.79 1.77 -11.11
CA ASP A 94 -12.85 2.24 -12.13
C ASP A 94 -12.45 3.71 -11.86
N ALA A 95 -11.20 3.92 -11.46
CA ALA A 95 -10.66 5.25 -11.17
C ALA A 95 -10.31 6.05 -12.44
N ARG A 96 -10.25 5.42 -13.61
CA ARG A 96 -9.86 6.08 -14.86
C ARG A 96 -10.97 7.04 -15.32
N GLY A 97 -10.57 8.22 -15.76
CA GLY A 97 -11.52 9.24 -16.23
C GLY A 97 -12.33 9.88 -15.11
N VAL A 98 -12.02 9.64 -13.82
CA VAL A 98 -12.75 10.22 -12.69
C VAL A 98 -11.95 11.36 -12.06
N LEU A 99 -12.59 12.53 -11.97
CA LEU A 99 -12.14 13.69 -11.20
C LEU A 99 -12.93 13.77 -9.90
N LEU A 100 -12.23 13.96 -8.78
CA LEU A 100 -12.82 14.26 -7.49
C LEU A 100 -12.58 15.73 -7.14
N THR A 101 -13.67 16.47 -6.89
CA THR A 101 -13.62 17.86 -6.46
C THR A 101 -14.36 18.02 -5.12
N ALA A 102 -13.64 18.36 -4.06
CA ALA A 102 -14.22 18.58 -2.73
C ALA A 102 -14.58 20.03 -2.54
N LEU A 103 -15.83 20.29 -2.19
CA LEU A 103 -16.41 21.59 -1.95
C LEU A 103 -16.66 21.79 -0.46
N ASP A 104 -16.27 22.95 0.07
CA ASP A 104 -16.58 23.40 1.43
C ASP A 104 -17.42 24.68 1.37
N PRO A 105 -18.71 24.58 1.04
CA PRO A 105 -19.55 25.75 0.85
C PRO A 105 -19.78 26.53 2.15
N ALA A 106 -19.82 25.85 3.29
CA ALA A 106 -20.00 26.48 4.60
C ALA A 106 -18.70 27.02 5.21
N GLY A 107 -17.53 26.66 4.65
CA GLY A 107 -16.23 27.04 5.18
C GLY A 107 -15.86 26.34 6.49
N VAL A 108 -16.41 25.16 6.74
CA VAL A 108 -16.16 24.39 7.98
C VAL A 108 -14.71 23.96 8.06
N THR A 109 -14.15 23.45 6.97
CA THR A 109 -12.78 22.95 6.91
C THR A 109 -11.79 24.08 6.64
N THR A 110 -12.11 24.98 5.71
CA THR A 110 -11.19 26.01 5.23
C THR A 110 -11.14 27.24 6.13
N ARG A 111 -12.28 27.65 6.70
CA ARG A 111 -12.43 28.87 7.52
C ARG A 111 -12.72 28.59 9.00
N GLY A 112 -12.87 27.31 9.38
CA GLY A 112 -13.20 26.92 10.76
C GLY A 112 -14.61 27.34 11.21
N THR A 113 -15.53 27.54 10.26
CA THR A 113 -16.91 27.91 10.55
C THR A 113 -17.62 26.78 11.29
N GLN A 114 -18.43 27.11 12.28
CA GLN A 114 -19.24 26.10 12.97
C GLN A 114 -20.36 25.64 12.05
N TYR A 115 -20.50 24.34 11.85
CA TYR A 115 -21.54 23.74 11.02
C TYR A 115 -22.85 23.60 11.79
N ASP A 116 -23.93 24.17 11.26
CA ASP A 116 -25.31 23.94 11.69
C ASP A 116 -26.01 23.01 10.69
N PRO A 117 -26.32 21.74 11.11
CA PRO A 117 -26.88 20.76 10.18
C PRO A 117 -28.20 21.21 9.50
N THR A 118 -28.97 22.04 10.16
CA THR A 118 -30.30 22.49 9.64
C THR A 118 -30.18 23.74 8.79
N ALA A 119 -29.50 24.76 9.30
CA ALA A 119 -29.40 26.07 8.62
C ALA A 119 -28.48 25.96 7.39
N ASP A 120 -27.30 25.29 7.55
CA ASP A 120 -26.34 25.14 6.48
C ASP A 120 -26.87 24.23 5.37
N TYR A 121 -27.56 23.14 5.71
CA TYR A 121 -28.16 22.28 4.70
C TYR A 121 -29.17 23.04 3.82
N ARG A 122 -30.09 23.80 4.43
CA ARG A 122 -31.06 24.58 3.69
C ARG A 122 -30.41 25.62 2.78
N ARG A 123 -29.32 26.22 3.22
CA ARG A 123 -28.60 27.26 2.48
C ARG A 123 -27.77 26.69 1.35
N TRP A 124 -27.00 25.65 1.62
CA TRP A 124 -25.95 25.19 0.73
C TRP A 124 -26.31 23.99 -0.15
N ALA A 125 -27.29 23.15 0.24
CA ALA A 125 -27.72 22.04 -0.59
C ALA A 125 -28.18 22.47 -2.00
N PRO A 126 -28.97 23.52 -2.17
CA PRO A 126 -29.32 24.03 -3.50
C PRO A 126 -28.08 24.52 -4.30
N VAL A 127 -27.10 25.11 -3.62
CA VAL A 127 -25.85 25.57 -4.24
C VAL A 127 -25.04 24.39 -4.76
N VAL A 128 -24.88 23.35 -3.95
CA VAL A 128 -24.16 22.13 -4.35
C VAL A 128 -24.83 21.49 -5.57
N GLU A 129 -26.15 21.39 -5.59
CA GLU A 129 -26.89 20.82 -6.72
C GLU A 129 -26.77 21.69 -7.98
N GLN A 130 -26.82 23.03 -7.83
CA GLN A 130 -26.54 23.92 -8.93
C GLN A 130 -25.13 23.73 -9.49
N LEU A 131 -24.12 23.66 -8.64
CA LEU A 131 -22.73 23.45 -9.05
C LEU A 131 -22.56 22.07 -9.73
N ARG A 132 -23.22 21.02 -9.24
CA ARG A 132 -23.26 19.72 -9.89
C ARG A 132 -23.82 19.80 -11.30
N SER A 133 -24.96 20.48 -11.45
CA SER A 133 -25.61 20.64 -12.76
C SER A 133 -24.76 21.46 -13.74
N GLU A 134 -24.08 22.49 -13.28
CA GLU A 134 -23.14 23.29 -14.09
C GLU A 134 -21.94 22.45 -14.57
N VAL A 135 -21.38 21.61 -13.70
CA VAL A 135 -20.28 20.71 -14.07
C VAL A 135 -20.76 19.66 -15.08
N ALA A 136 -22.00 19.20 -14.96
CA ALA A 136 -22.58 18.24 -15.91
C ALA A 136 -22.73 18.80 -17.35
N THR A 137 -22.74 20.12 -17.52
CA THR A 137 -22.80 20.75 -18.86
C THR A 137 -21.45 20.92 -19.53
N LEU A 138 -20.34 20.62 -18.84
CA LEU A 138 -18.99 20.79 -19.38
C LEU A 138 -18.69 19.77 -20.48
N PRO A 139 -17.96 20.16 -21.54
CA PRO A 139 -17.60 19.25 -22.61
C PRO A 139 -16.81 18.04 -22.11
N GLY A 140 -17.18 16.86 -22.57
CA GLY A 140 -16.52 15.60 -22.23
C GLY A 140 -16.94 14.98 -20.90
N VAL A 141 -17.81 15.64 -20.13
CA VAL A 141 -18.38 15.06 -18.91
C VAL A 141 -19.47 14.05 -19.28
N GLU A 142 -19.43 12.87 -18.70
CA GLU A 142 -20.41 11.82 -18.87
C GLU A 142 -21.42 11.78 -17.72
N THR A 143 -20.92 11.87 -16.49
CA THR A 143 -21.74 11.78 -15.27
C THR A 143 -21.12 12.60 -14.18
N VAL A 144 -21.94 13.27 -13.40
CA VAL A 144 -21.56 13.99 -12.17
C VAL A 144 -22.49 13.55 -11.06
N ALA A 145 -21.92 13.05 -9.99
CA ALA A 145 -22.64 12.70 -8.78
C ALA A 145 -22.05 13.45 -7.57
N VAL A 146 -22.84 13.53 -6.51
CA VAL A 146 -22.39 14.09 -5.23
C VAL A 146 -22.17 12.97 -4.23
N ALA A 147 -21.18 13.10 -3.36
CA ALA A 147 -20.90 12.13 -2.30
C ALA A 147 -20.36 12.81 -1.05
N SER A 148 -20.56 12.19 0.12
CA SER A 148 -19.95 12.65 1.38
C SER A 148 -18.47 12.25 1.47
N ALA A 149 -18.13 11.05 1.02
CA ALA A 149 -16.80 10.48 1.13
C ALA A 149 -16.59 9.46 -0.01
N PRO A 150 -16.14 9.89 -1.21
CA PRO A 150 -15.80 8.97 -2.28
C PRO A 150 -14.55 8.18 -1.93
N PRO A 151 -14.25 7.07 -2.65
CA PRO A 151 -13.07 6.26 -2.40
C PRO A 151 -11.79 7.10 -2.38
N PHE A 152 -10.90 6.82 -1.44
CA PHE A 152 -9.60 7.47 -1.27
C PHE A 152 -9.67 8.99 -0.98
N SER A 153 -10.82 9.48 -0.53
CA SER A 153 -10.97 10.88 -0.11
C SER A 153 -10.29 11.19 1.23
N GLY A 154 -9.92 10.18 2.00
CA GLY A 154 -9.42 10.33 3.38
C GLY A 154 -10.53 10.53 4.41
N TYR A 155 -11.78 10.48 4.00
CA TYR A 155 -12.95 10.59 4.86
C TYR A 155 -13.63 9.23 4.98
N GLU A 156 -13.89 8.81 6.21
CA GLU A 156 -14.64 7.61 6.52
C GLU A 156 -15.76 7.95 7.50
N THR A 157 -16.94 7.45 7.21
CA THR A 157 -18.05 7.53 8.16
C THR A 157 -18.41 6.11 8.55
N VAL A 158 -18.28 5.81 9.83
CA VAL A 158 -18.69 4.52 10.40
C VAL A 158 -19.94 4.75 11.23
N SER A 159 -20.97 3.96 10.99
CA SER A 159 -22.21 3.94 11.73
C SER A 159 -22.56 2.52 12.16
N THR A 160 -23.66 2.39 12.90
CA THR A 160 -24.22 1.10 13.26
C THR A 160 -25.59 0.96 12.63
N THR A 161 -25.90 -0.25 12.20
CA THR A 161 -27.21 -0.62 11.65
C THR A 161 -27.61 -2.00 12.16
N HIS A 162 -28.85 -2.37 11.98
CA HIS A 162 -29.30 -3.76 12.14
C HIS A 162 -30.34 -4.09 11.05
N VAL A 163 -30.43 -5.36 10.74
CA VAL A 163 -31.49 -5.84 9.85
C VAL A 163 -32.80 -5.80 10.63
N SER A 164 -33.85 -5.21 10.06
CA SER A 164 -35.13 -5.09 10.76
C SER A 164 -35.65 -6.47 11.23
N GLY A 165 -35.97 -6.56 12.51
CA GLY A 165 -36.36 -7.82 13.14
C GLY A 165 -35.21 -8.68 13.68
N HIS A 166 -33.94 -8.27 13.50
CA HIS A 166 -32.75 -8.91 14.05
C HIS A 166 -32.05 -7.99 15.03
N PRO A 167 -31.76 -8.38 16.27
CA PRO A 167 -31.17 -7.51 17.29
C PRO A 167 -29.67 -7.31 17.15
N GLU A 168 -29.02 -7.97 16.19
CA GLU A 168 -27.57 -7.88 15.98
C GLU A 168 -27.17 -6.51 15.43
N THR A 169 -26.33 -5.80 16.18
CA THR A 169 -25.78 -4.52 15.75
C THR A 169 -24.59 -4.74 14.82
N ILE A 170 -24.71 -4.22 13.62
CA ILE A 170 -23.72 -4.34 12.55
C ILE A 170 -23.01 -2.99 12.41
N ARG A 171 -21.68 -2.98 12.50
CA ARG A 171 -20.87 -1.82 12.13
C ARG A 171 -20.71 -1.77 10.63
N VAL A 172 -20.98 -0.62 10.04
CA VAL A 172 -20.92 -0.41 8.57
C VAL A 172 -20.21 0.89 8.24
N HIS A 173 -19.57 0.93 7.08
CA HIS A 173 -19.28 2.20 6.44
C HIS A 173 -20.59 2.80 5.92
N ASP A 174 -20.82 4.06 6.21
CA ASP A 174 -22.07 4.77 5.88
C ASP A 174 -21.75 5.97 4.98
N TYR A 175 -22.02 5.82 3.69
CA TYR A 175 -21.74 6.86 2.72
C TYR A 175 -23.03 7.46 2.17
N ARG A 176 -23.10 8.79 2.20
CA ARG A 176 -24.21 9.55 1.59
C ARG A 176 -23.82 9.89 0.16
N VAL A 177 -24.65 9.49 -0.80
CA VAL A 177 -24.35 9.63 -2.24
C VAL A 177 -25.59 10.07 -3.00
N GLY A 178 -25.39 10.86 -4.05
CA GLY A 178 -26.45 11.27 -4.98
C GLY A 178 -26.64 10.28 -6.12
N PRO A 179 -27.70 10.47 -6.93
CA PRO A 179 -27.94 9.71 -8.13
C PRO A 179 -26.74 9.75 -9.09
N GLY A 180 -26.47 8.63 -9.76
CA GLY A 180 -25.35 8.51 -10.71
C GLY A 180 -23.98 8.23 -10.07
N TYR A 181 -23.89 8.10 -8.76
CA TYR A 181 -22.62 7.83 -8.05
C TYR A 181 -21.97 6.53 -8.50
N PHE A 182 -22.73 5.45 -8.54
CA PHE A 182 -22.21 4.13 -8.94
C PHE A 182 -21.78 4.12 -10.39
N SER A 183 -22.51 4.77 -11.28
CA SER A 183 -22.15 4.89 -12.70
C SER A 183 -20.91 5.80 -12.88
N ALA A 184 -20.77 6.89 -12.12
CA ALA A 184 -19.61 7.75 -12.15
C ALA A 184 -18.32 7.00 -11.75
N LEU A 185 -18.41 6.07 -10.81
CA LEU A 185 -17.29 5.23 -10.38
C LEU A 185 -17.16 3.91 -11.17
N GLY A 186 -18.10 3.61 -12.09
CA GLY A 186 -18.12 2.34 -12.82
C GLY A 186 -18.32 1.13 -11.90
N MET A 187 -19.00 1.30 -10.77
CA MET A 187 -19.34 0.23 -9.85
C MET A 187 -20.43 -0.66 -10.45
N ARG A 188 -20.27 -1.97 -10.32
CA ARG A 188 -21.21 -2.94 -10.90
C ARG A 188 -22.24 -3.38 -9.88
N PHE A 189 -23.51 -3.35 -10.28
CA PHE A 189 -24.59 -3.93 -9.50
C PHE A 189 -24.57 -5.47 -9.60
N VAL A 190 -24.71 -6.12 -8.46
CA VAL A 190 -24.94 -7.57 -8.36
C VAL A 190 -26.43 -7.84 -8.58
N SER A 191 -27.29 -7.00 -7.98
CA SER A 191 -28.74 -7.04 -8.13
C SER A 191 -29.39 -5.68 -7.85
N GLY A 192 -30.62 -5.48 -8.28
CA GLY A 192 -31.34 -4.23 -8.06
C GLY A 192 -30.90 -3.08 -8.99
N ARG A 193 -30.98 -1.85 -8.49
CA ARG A 193 -30.78 -0.63 -9.29
C ARG A 193 -30.08 0.48 -8.52
N ASP A 194 -29.58 1.48 -9.26
CA ASP A 194 -29.10 2.77 -8.75
C ASP A 194 -30.26 3.63 -8.18
N PHE A 195 -29.93 4.65 -7.45
CA PHE A 195 -30.86 5.71 -7.04
C PHE A 195 -31.36 6.48 -8.25
N VAL A 196 -32.64 6.80 -8.24
CA VAL A 196 -33.26 7.65 -9.25
C VAL A 196 -33.84 8.92 -8.61
N HIS A 197 -33.96 9.97 -9.40
CA HIS A 197 -34.66 11.17 -8.94
C HIS A 197 -36.10 10.81 -8.60
N GLY A 198 -36.55 11.18 -7.41
CA GLY A 198 -37.86 10.81 -6.88
C GLY A 198 -37.84 9.68 -5.86
N ASP A 199 -36.70 9.04 -5.62
CA ASP A 199 -36.53 8.09 -4.50
C ASP A 199 -36.52 8.76 -3.11
N GLU A 200 -36.68 10.09 -3.05
CA GLU A 200 -36.63 10.92 -1.83
C GLU A 200 -37.88 10.82 -0.96
N GLY A 201 -38.70 9.78 -1.14
CA GLY A 201 -39.96 9.54 -0.40
C GLY A 201 -39.78 8.94 0.99
N ASP A 202 -40.91 8.52 1.60
CA ASP A 202 -40.98 8.05 3.00
C ASP A 202 -40.12 6.83 3.34
N ALA A 203 -39.79 5.98 2.39
CA ALA A 203 -38.88 4.85 2.59
C ALA A 203 -37.49 5.21 2.03
N SER A 204 -36.60 5.72 2.87
CA SER A 204 -35.24 6.06 2.49
C SER A 204 -34.58 4.87 1.77
N PRO A 205 -34.31 4.91 0.45
CA PRO A 205 -33.70 3.84 -0.25
C PRO A 205 -32.22 3.76 0.13
N VAL A 206 -31.71 2.53 0.21
CA VAL A 206 -30.29 2.28 0.43
C VAL A 206 -29.80 1.25 -0.58
N VAL A 207 -28.51 1.35 -0.92
CA VAL A 207 -27.76 0.36 -1.65
C VAL A 207 -26.73 -0.21 -0.69
N VAL A 208 -26.59 -1.52 -0.66
CA VAL A 208 -25.59 -2.20 0.19
C VAL A 208 -24.53 -2.88 -0.67
N ASP A 209 -23.36 -3.13 -0.10
CA ASP A 209 -22.38 -3.95 -0.79
C ASP A 209 -22.68 -5.45 -0.67
N ASP A 210 -22.07 -6.25 -1.54
CA ASP A 210 -22.23 -7.70 -1.55
C ASP A 210 -21.64 -8.37 -0.29
N THR A 211 -20.78 -7.67 0.46
CA THR A 211 -20.27 -8.15 1.76
C THR A 211 -21.35 -8.08 2.81
N PHE A 212 -22.12 -6.99 2.85
CA PHE A 212 -23.29 -6.87 3.72
C PHE A 212 -24.33 -7.97 3.41
N ALA A 213 -24.67 -8.09 2.11
CA ALA A 213 -25.67 -9.06 1.67
C ALA A 213 -25.26 -10.50 2.02
N ARG A 214 -24.02 -10.90 1.76
CA ARG A 214 -23.54 -12.26 2.07
C ARG A 214 -23.46 -12.55 3.56
N ARG A 215 -23.07 -11.57 4.38
CA ARG A 215 -22.85 -11.81 5.83
C ARG A 215 -24.14 -11.76 6.64
N HIS A 216 -25.05 -10.85 6.28
CA HIS A 216 -26.20 -10.52 7.12
C HIS A 216 -27.57 -10.86 6.50
N LEU A 217 -27.60 -11.16 5.20
CA LEU A 217 -28.82 -11.49 4.45
C LEU A 217 -28.69 -12.81 3.67
N ALA A 218 -27.81 -13.73 4.11
CA ALA A 218 -27.48 -14.96 3.36
C ALA A 218 -28.71 -15.83 2.99
N ASN A 219 -29.80 -15.77 3.76
CA ASN A 219 -30.99 -16.61 3.60
C ASN A 219 -32.24 -15.80 3.17
N VAL A 220 -32.07 -14.52 2.83
CA VAL A 220 -33.18 -13.61 2.47
C VAL A 220 -32.80 -12.90 1.19
N ASP A 221 -33.77 -12.64 0.31
CA ASP A 221 -33.52 -11.75 -0.83
C ASP A 221 -33.16 -10.35 -0.31
N PRO A 222 -31.97 -9.84 -0.63
CA PRO A 222 -31.57 -8.51 -0.19
C PRO A 222 -32.48 -7.41 -0.71
N LEU A 223 -33.07 -7.60 -1.92
CA LEU A 223 -33.91 -6.57 -2.51
C LEU A 223 -35.26 -6.48 -1.79
N GLY A 224 -35.58 -5.27 -1.32
CA GLY A 224 -36.77 -5.02 -0.53
C GLY A 224 -36.66 -5.30 0.95
N ALA A 225 -35.58 -5.94 1.41
CA ALA A 225 -35.27 -6.07 2.83
C ALA A 225 -35.08 -4.70 3.48
N THR A 226 -35.42 -4.58 4.75
CA THR A 226 -35.31 -3.34 5.51
C THR A 226 -34.20 -3.42 6.54
N ILE A 227 -33.49 -2.30 6.69
CA ILE A 227 -32.48 -2.10 7.72
C ILE A 227 -32.81 -0.84 8.52
N ASP A 228 -32.44 -0.86 9.79
CA ASP A 228 -32.67 0.28 10.68
C ASP A 228 -31.33 0.97 10.92
N LEU A 229 -31.24 2.22 10.45
CA LEU A 229 -30.02 3.03 10.48
C LEU A 229 -30.01 3.89 11.74
N HIS A 230 -28.91 3.82 12.50
CA HIS A 230 -28.62 4.75 13.59
C HIS A 230 -27.89 5.98 13.02
N ILE A 231 -28.52 7.13 13.08
CA ILE A 231 -27.98 8.39 12.56
C ILE A 231 -27.73 9.35 13.74
N GLY A 232 -26.56 9.23 14.38
CA GLY A 232 -26.20 10.03 15.56
C GLY A 232 -27.21 9.82 16.71
N ASP A 233 -27.62 10.92 17.37
CA ASP A 233 -28.66 10.89 18.42
C ASP A 233 -30.09 10.86 17.85
N GLN A 234 -30.25 10.73 16.55
CA GLN A 234 -31.56 10.74 15.91
C GLN A 234 -32.16 9.33 15.87
N ARG A 235 -33.51 9.30 15.87
CA ARG A 235 -34.31 8.07 15.82
C ARG A 235 -33.87 7.13 14.71
N GLU A 236 -33.92 5.83 15.01
CA GLU A 236 -33.83 4.78 14.01
C GLU A 236 -34.70 5.09 12.80
N ARG A 237 -34.09 5.09 11.64
CA ARG A 237 -34.79 5.30 10.39
C ARG A 237 -34.75 4.03 9.59
N THR A 238 -35.89 3.41 9.41
CA THR A 238 -36.02 2.22 8.57
C THR A 238 -35.76 2.59 7.12
N ALA A 239 -34.82 1.89 6.49
CA ALA A 239 -34.45 2.08 5.11
C ALA A 239 -34.61 0.78 4.33
N ARG A 240 -35.04 0.89 3.06
CA ARG A 240 -35.27 -0.26 2.18
C ARG A 240 -34.11 -0.45 1.20
N ILE A 241 -33.59 -1.66 1.11
CA ILE A 241 -32.55 -2.02 0.16
C ILE A 241 -33.15 -2.08 -1.26
N VAL A 242 -32.63 -1.25 -2.16
CA VAL A 242 -33.03 -1.16 -3.57
C VAL A 242 -31.99 -1.71 -4.53
N GLY A 243 -30.77 -1.94 -4.04
CA GLY A 243 -29.70 -2.48 -4.86
C GLY A 243 -28.57 -3.07 -4.02
N VAL A 244 -27.83 -3.98 -4.64
CA VAL A 244 -26.61 -4.56 -4.11
C VAL A 244 -25.49 -4.33 -5.12
N VAL A 245 -24.38 -3.75 -4.69
CA VAL A 245 -23.19 -3.50 -5.52
C VAL A 245 -22.03 -4.38 -5.08
N HIS A 246 -21.06 -4.59 -5.96
CA HIS A 246 -19.80 -5.19 -5.55
C HIS A 246 -19.09 -4.30 -4.53
N ALA A 247 -18.51 -4.94 -3.50
CA ALA A 247 -17.79 -4.22 -2.46
C ALA A 247 -16.64 -3.40 -3.07
N ALA A 248 -16.57 -2.13 -2.69
CA ALA A 248 -15.52 -1.22 -3.10
C ALA A 248 -14.58 -0.91 -1.94
N ARG A 249 -13.30 -0.72 -2.23
CA ARG A 249 -12.31 -0.31 -1.24
C ARG A 249 -12.31 1.21 -1.13
N HIS A 250 -12.66 1.72 0.04
CA HIS A 250 -12.81 3.17 0.24
C HIS A 250 -11.61 3.82 0.89
N ALA A 251 -11.03 3.20 1.92
CA ALA A 251 -9.99 3.80 2.74
C ALA A 251 -8.58 3.43 2.28
N ALA A 252 -8.31 2.15 2.15
CA ALA A 252 -7.01 1.64 1.78
C ALA A 252 -7.13 0.40 0.88
N LEU A 253 -6.13 0.19 0.05
CA LEU A 253 -6.08 -0.98 -0.82
C LEU A 253 -5.88 -2.30 -0.05
N ASP A 254 -5.30 -2.24 1.16
CA ASP A 254 -5.02 -3.40 2.02
C ASP A 254 -6.10 -3.70 3.07
N GLU A 255 -7.25 -3.11 2.94
CA GLU A 255 -8.41 -3.33 3.81
C GLU A 255 -8.85 -4.81 3.75
N SER A 256 -8.22 -5.65 4.57
CA SER A 256 -8.45 -7.10 4.59
C SER A 256 -9.71 -7.50 5.37
N ALA A 257 -10.22 -6.62 6.21
CA ALA A 257 -11.43 -6.78 7.00
C ALA A 257 -12.37 -5.59 6.81
N ALA A 258 -12.63 -5.21 5.55
CA ALA A 258 -13.54 -4.12 5.23
C ALA A 258 -14.87 -4.33 5.95
N LEU A 259 -15.30 -3.30 6.69
CA LEU A 259 -16.66 -3.25 7.20
C LEU A 259 -17.61 -3.29 5.98
N PRO A 260 -18.76 -3.94 6.11
CA PRO A 260 -19.77 -3.87 5.08
C PRO A 260 -20.20 -2.41 4.86
N THR A 261 -20.59 -2.08 3.64
CA THR A 261 -20.89 -0.69 3.25
C THR A 261 -22.36 -0.51 2.95
N VAL A 262 -22.91 0.56 3.49
CA VAL A 262 -24.26 1.05 3.18
C VAL A 262 -24.16 2.42 2.53
N TYR A 263 -24.77 2.55 1.37
CA TYR A 263 -24.90 3.82 0.65
C TYR A 263 -26.31 4.35 0.83
N ARG A 264 -26.43 5.59 1.30
CA ARG A 264 -27.71 6.28 1.49
C ARG A 264 -27.88 7.40 0.49
N LEU A 265 -29.10 7.55 -0.01
CA LEU A 265 -29.41 8.66 -0.89
C LEU A 265 -29.34 9.99 -0.13
N ASP A 266 -28.49 10.88 -0.59
CA ASP A 266 -28.41 12.29 -0.19
C ASP A 266 -27.90 13.11 -1.38
N PRO A 267 -28.75 13.91 -2.03
CA PRO A 267 -28.36 14.68 -3.21
C PRO A 267 -27.34 15.78 -2.92
N ALA A 268 -27.17 16.18 -1.66
CA ALA A 268 -26.24 17.22 -1.29
C ALA A 268 -25.62 16.98 0.10
N PRO A 269 -24.78 15.94 0.25
CA PRO A 269 -24.16 15.63 1.53
C PRO A 269 -23.22 16.74 1.99
N LEU A 270 -23.47 17.27 3.19
CA LEU A 270 -22.69 18.33 3.82
C LEU A 270 -22.09 17.82 5.15
N PRO A 271 -21.08 18.47 5.73
CA PRO A 271 -20.54 19.83 5.44
C PRO A 271 -19.59 19.90 4.24
N VAL A 272 -18.92 18.82 3.87
CA VAL A 272 -18.06 18.74 2.68
C VAL A 272 -18.78 17.91 1.63
N ALA A 273 -19.02 18.50 0.47
CA ALA A 273 -19.62 17.82 -0.67
C ALA A 273 -18.56 17.49 -1.71
N TRP A 274 -18.52 16.26 -2.14
CA TRP A 274 -17.61 15.80 -3.19
C TRP A 274 -18.37 15.66 -4.51
N LEU A 275 -17.89 16.37 -5.55
CA LEU A 275 -18.31 16.09 -6.91
C LEU A 275 -17.46 14.96 -7.46
N VAL A 276 -18.11 13.86 -7.82
CA VAL A 276 -17.52 12.71 -8.50
C VAL A 276 -17.87 12.84 -9.97
N THR A 277 -16.89 13.24 -10.78
CA THR A 277 -17.11 13.59 -12.19
C THR A 277 -16.42 12.58 -13.09
N ARG A 278 -17.16 11.82 -13.89
CA ARG A 278 -16.62 10.94 -14.94
C ARG A 278 -16.54 11.69 -16.27
N SER A 279 -15.40 11.56 -16.94
CA SER A 279 -15.18 12.16 -18.26
C SER A 279 -14.51 11.19 -19.24
N ARG A 280 -14.71 11.44 -20.54
CA ARG A 280 -14.02 10.73 -21.63
C ARG A 280 -12.60 11.25 -21.85
N GLY A 281 -12.33 12.48 -21.42
CA GLY A 281 -11.04 13.13 -21.61
C GLY A 281 -10.10 12.96 -20.42
N ASP A 282 -9.02 13.74 -20.44
CA ASP A 282 -8.07 13.82 -19.33
C ASP A 282 -8.70 14.52 -18.12
N PRO A 283 -8.83 13.84 -16.96
CA PRO A 283 -9.38 14.45 -15.76
C PRO A 283 -8.57 15.67 -15.26
N ALA A 284 -7.27 15.74 -15.55
CA ALA A 284 -6.45 16.88 -15.14
C ALA A 284 -6.79 18.13 -15.96
N ALA A 285 -7.10 17.98 -17.24
CA ALA A 285 -7.59 19.08 -18.06
C ALA A 285 -9.01 19.52 -17.63
N LEU A 286 -9.87 18.56 -17.30
CA LEU A 286 -11.21 18.84 -16.79
C LEU A 286 -11.15 19.61 -15.47
N ALA A 287 -10.23 19.30 -14.57
CA ALA A 287 -10.08 19.99 -13.28
C ALA A 287 -9.99 21.52 -13.44
N GLN A 288 -9.24 22.00 -14.43
CA GLN A 288 -9.14 23.45 -14.67
C GLN A 288 -10.46 24.06 -15.14
N MET A 289 -11.22 23.34 -15.97
CA MET A 289 -12.54 23.82 -16.43
C MET A 289 -13.53 23.83 -15.27
N VAL A 290 -13.57 22.77 -14.47
CA VAL A 290 -14.42 22.67 -13.27
C VAL A 290 -14.11 23.81 -12.31
N ARG A 291 -12.83 24.01 -11.96
CA ARG A 291 -12.41 25.09 -11.05
C ARG A 291 -12.83 26.47 -11.54
N ARG A 292 -12.63 26.77 -12.83
CA ARG A 292 -13.06 28.06 -13.41
C ARG A 292 -14.59 28.22 -13.34
N ARG A 293 -15.35 27.19 -13.67
CA ARG A 293 -16.80 27.22 -13.65
C ARG A 293 -17.34 27.42 -12.23
N LEU A 294 -16.80 26.66 -11.26
CA LEU A 294 -17.19 26.76 -9.86
C LEU A 294 -16.88 28.15 -9.29
N HIS A 295 -15.69 28.67 -9.54
CA HIS A 295 -15.28 29.99 -9.06
C HIS A 295 -16.13 31.14 -9.64
N GLN A 296 -16.57 31.02 -10.90
CA GLN A 296 -17.44 31.99 -11.54
C GLN A 296 -18.87 31.98 -10.96
N ARG A 297 -19.36 30.83 -10.50
CA ARG A 297 -20.74 30.66 -10.05
C ARG A 297 -20.91 30.82 -8.55
N SER A 298 -19.92 30.38 -7.78
CA SER A 298 -19.97 30.48 -6.31
C SER A 298 -18.58 30.83 -5.78
N PRO A 299 -18.19 32.12 -5.81
CA PRO A 299 -16.89 32.56 -5.30
C PRO A 299 -16.67 32.22 -3.81
N ASP A 300 -17.77 32.14 -3.06
CA ASP A 300 -17.79 31.87 -1.61
C ASP A 300 -17.60 30.40 -1.27
N THR A 301 -17.66 29.50 -2.27
CA THR A 301 -17.43 28.05 -2.07
C THR A 301 -15.97 27.72 -2.25
N ASP A 302 -15.34 27.24 -1.18
CA ASP A 302 -13.95 26.82 -1.22
C ASP A 302 -13.80 25.43 -1.86
N ILE A 303 -12.77 25.29 -2.68
CA ILE A 303 -12.38 23.99 -3.27
C ILE A 303 -11.20 23.46 -2.47
N ILE A 304 -11.41 22.39 -1.70
CA ILE A 304 -10.38 21.77 -0.85
C ILE A 304 -9.50 20.84 -1.68
N VAL A 305 -10.10 20.04 -2.54
CA VAL A 305 -9.45 19.03 -3.36
C VAL A 305 -9.98 19.14 -4.78
N ASP A 306 -9.09 18.98 -5.76
CA ASP A 306 -9.42 18.94 -7.18
C ASP A 306 -8.38 18.09 -7.89
N LYS A 307 -8.56 16.76 -7.81
CA LYS A 307 -7.56 15.78 -8.27
C LYS A 307 -8.20 14.58 -8.96
N PRO A 308 -7.56 14.02 -10.00
CA PRO A 308 -7.96 12.73 -10.55
C PRO A 308 -7.94 11.63 -9.47
N LEU A 309 -8.95 10.77 -9.47
CA LEU A 309 -9.02 9.64 -8.54
C LEU A 309 -7.82 8.70 -8.67
N THR A 310 -7.28 8.54 -9.89
CA THR A 310 -6.05 7.78 -10.12
C THR A 310 -4.85 8.35 -9.37
N ALA A 311 -4.76 9.67 -9.21
CA ALA A 311 -3.68 10.32 -8.45
C ALA A 311 -3.82 10.06 -6.95
N LEU A 312 -5.06 10.07 -6.41
CA LEU A 312 -5.32 9.73 -5.01
C LEU A 312 -5.01 8.26 -4.71
N VAL A 313 -5.43 7.35 -5.58
CA VAL A 313 -5.07 5.93 -5.49
C VAL A 313 -3.56 5.73 -5.58
N ALA A 314 -2.87 6.44 -6.48
CA ALA A 314 -1.41 6.36 -6.59
C ALA A 314 -0.71 6.90 -5.33
N ALA A 315 -1.25 7.93 -4.70
CA ALA A 315 -0.69 8.50 -3.48
C ALA A 315 -0.65 7.49 -2.33
N THR A 316 -1.65 6.63 -2.20
CA THR A 316 -1.65 5.56 -1.17
C THR A 316 -0.58 4.49 -1.40
N LEU A 317 -0.09 4.36 -2.63
CA LEU A 317 1.00 3.44 -2.99
C LEU A 317 2.40 4.09 -2.88
N LEU A 318 2.48 5.43 -2.81
CA LEU A 318 3.78 6.15 -2.79
C LEU A 318 4.61 5.77 -1.57
N ASP A 319 4.02 5.70 -0.39
CA ASP A 319 4.72 5.33 0.85
C ASP A 319 5.33 3.93 0.75
N ARG A 320 4.59 2.99 0.19
CA ARG A 320 5.06 1.62 -0.04
C ARG A 320 6.14 1.57 -1.12
N ARG A 321 6.02 2.37 -2.17
CA ARG A 321 6.99 2.47 -3.26
C ARG A 321 8.32 3.02 -2.77
N THR A 322 8.30 4.05 -1.93
CA THR A 322 9.48 4.63 -1.30
C THR A 322 10.18 3.64 -0.39
N LEU A 323 9.41 2.92 0.42
CA LEU A 323 9.92 1.85 1.29
C LEU A 323 10.56 0.72 0.47
N LEU A 324 9.90 0.27 -0.61
CA LEU A 324 10.42 -0.74 -1.53
C LEU A 324 11.73 -0.30 -2.19
N GLN A 325 11.82 0.96 -2.62
CA GLN A 325 13.03 1.52 -3.23
C GLN A 325 14.19 1.57 -2.22
N ALA A 326 13.92 1.98 -0.99
CA ALA A 326 14.93 2.03 0.07
C ALA A 326 15.43 0.62 0.42
N ILE A 327 14.53 -0.31 0.75
CA ILE A 327 14.91 -1.68 1.14
C ILE A 327 15.56 -2.43 -0.04
N GLY A 328 15.01 -2.28 -1.25
CA GLY A 328 15.58 -2.88 -2.47
C GLY A 328 16.96 -2.32 -2.81
N GLY A 329 17.17 -1.02 -2.64
CA GLY A 329 18.48 -0.37 -2.81
C GLY A 329 19.51 -0.90 -1.81
N PHE A 330 19.14 -1.00 -0.54
CA PHE A 330 20.01 -1.60 0.49
C PHE A 330 20.30 -3.09 0.20
N ALA A 331 19.31 -3.85 -0.22
CA ALA A 331 19.49 -5.25 -0.61
C ALA A 331 20.46 -5.37 -1.80
N GLY A 332 20.34 -4.52 -2.81
CA GLY A 332 21.25 -4.48 -3.95
C GLY A 332 22.68 -4.13 -3.55
N LEU A 333 22.85 -3.12 -2.70
CA LEU A 333 24.16 -2.71 -2.21
C LEU A 333 24.83 -3.80 -1.37
N THR A 334 24.08 -4.45 -0.47
CA THR A 334 24.61 -5.54 0.34
C THR A 334 24.96 -6.77 -0.51
N LEU A 335 24.19 -7.05 -1.57
CA LEU A 335 24.50 -8.12 -2.53
C LEU A 335 25.82 -7.84 -3.26
N LEU A 336 26.01 -6.61 -3.74
CA LEU A 336 27.24 -6.18 -4.43
C LEU A 336 28.45 -6.31 -3.49
N LEU A 337 28.32 -5.82 -2.25
CA LEU A 337 29.37 -5.94 -1.24
C LEU A 337 29.68 -7.39 -0.88
N ALA A 338 28.66 -8.25 -0.82
CA ALA A 338 28.84 -9.69 -0.58
C ALA A 338 29.61 -10.37 -1.71
N ALA A 339 29.26 -10.03 -2.96
CA ALA A 339 29.96 -10.54 -4.14
C ALA A 339 31.43 -10.12 -4.17
N LEU A 340 31.71 -8.83 -3.93
CA LEU A 340 33.09 -8.32 -3.85
C LEU A 340 33.87 -8.93 -2.69
N GLY A 341 33.25 -9.07 -1.53
CA GLY A 341 33.88 -9.70 -0.36
C GLY A 341 34.24 -11.16 -0.62
N LEU A 342 33.33 -11.90 -1.26
CA LEU A 342 33.58 -13.31 -1.62
C LEU A 342 34.73 -13.44 -2.63
N ALA A 343 34.73 -12.62 -3.71
CA ALA A 343 35.81 -12.58 -4.68
C ALA A 343 37.17 -12.26 -4.04
N ALA A 344 37.19 -11.26 -3.14
CA ALA A 344 38.41 -10.89 -2.40
C ALA A 344 38.95 -12.02 -1.52
N VAL A 345 38.06 -12.76 -0.79
CA VAL A 345 38.48 -13.86 0.08
C VAL A 345 38.97 -15.07 -0.73
N LEU A 346 38.29 -15.39 -1.84
CA LEU A 346 38.72 -16.49 -2.71
C LEU A 346 40.07 -16.15 -3.37
N SER A 347 40.24 -14.96 -3.93
CA SER A 347 41.53 -14.51 -4.50
C SER A 347 42.67 -14.58 -3.48
N PHE A 348 42.41 -14.14 -2.24
CA PHE A 348 43.41 -14.22 -1.18
C PHE A 348 43.72 -15.69 -0.78
N SER A 349 42.70 -16.55 -0.70
CA SER A 349 42.87 -17.96 -0.38
C SER A 349 43.73 -18.68 -1.44
N ILE A 350 43.50 -18.35 -2.73
CA ILE A 350 44.29 -18.89 -3.84
C ILE A 350 45.74 -18.41 -3.74
N ARG A 351 45.99 -17.11 -3.59
CA ARG A 351 47.33 -16.52 -3.48
C ARG A 351 48.13 -17.12 -2.32
N ARG A 352 47.50 -17.43 -1.19
CA ARG A 352 48.18 -18.01 -0.01
C ARG A 352 48.54 -19.47 -0.21
N ARG A 353 47.89 -20.17 -1.12
CA ARG A 353 48.12 -21.60 -1.41
C ARG A 353 48.75 -21.86 -2.78
N THR A 354 49.31 -20.81 -3.41
CA THR A 354 49.86 -20.90 -4.77
C THR A 354 50.99 -21.94 -4.85
N SER A 355 51.84 -22.02 -3.82
CA SER A 355 52.90 -23.03 -3.75
C SER A 355 52.37 -24.47 -3.59
N GLU A 356 51.35 -24.66 -2.72
CA GLU A 356 50.71 -25.99 -2.55
C GLU A 356 49.99 -26.42 -3.83
N LEU A 357 49.31 -25.47 -4.49
CA LEU A 357 48.60 -25.71 -5.75
C LEU A 357 49.57 -26.00 -6.88
N GLY A 358 50.71 -25.29 -6.93
CA GLY A 358 51.78 -25.52 -7.89
C GLY A 358 52.40 -26.92 -7.75
N VAL A 359 52.67 -27.37 -6.52
CA VAL A 359 53.16 -28.73 -6.24
C VAL A 359 52.13 -29.79 -6.68
N ARG A 360 50.85 -29.58 -6.40
CA ARG A 360 49.80 -30.53 -6.82
C ARG A 360 49.66 -30.60 -8.34
N MET A 361 49.80 -29.46 -9.05
CA MET A 361 49.80 -29.43 -10.52
C MET A 361 51.04 -30.15 -11.08
N ALA A 362 52.20 -29.96 -10.47
CA ALA A 362 53.43 -30.67 -10.86
C ALA A 362 53.32 -32.19 -10.65
N LEU A 363 52.50 -32.63 -9.67
CA LEU A 363 52.18 -34.04 -9.39
C LEU A 363 51.01 -34.57 -10.23
N GLY A 364 50.52 -33.81 -11.26
CA GLY A 364 49.51 -34.28 -12.21
C GLY A 364 48.05 -33.96 -11.85
N ALA A 365 47.79 -33.06 -10.86
CA ALA A 365 46.44 -32.63 -10.60
C ALA A 365 45.91 -31.72 -11.72
N SER A 366 44.72 -32.04 -12.25
CA SER A 366 44.09 -31.20 -13.29
C SER A 366 43.60 -29.85 -12.71
N ALA A 367 43.69 -28.82 -13.53
CA ALA A 367 43.20 -27.45 -13.18
C ALA A 367 41.72 -27.45 -12.74
N THR A 368 40.90 -28.32 -13.33
CA THR A 368 39.49 -28.50 -12.97
C THR A 368 39.30 -29.01 -11.53
N ARG A 369 40.16 -29.87 -11.00
CA ARG A 369 40.09 -30.28 -9.59
C ARG A 369 40.42 -29.16 -8.62
N ILE A 370 41.34 -28.28 -8.99
CA ILE A 370 41.72 -27.12 -8.18
C ILE A 370 40.56 -26.10 -8.15
N ILE A 371 39.98 -25.80 -9.31
CA ILE A 371 38.78 -24.91 -9.42
C ILE A 371 37.64 -25.49 -8.59
N ALA A 372 37.36 -26.79 -8.71
CA ALA A 372 36.32 -27.45 -7.94
C ALA A 372 36.53 -27.34 -6.41
N LEU A 373 37.77 -27.40 -5.94
CA LEU A 373 38.09 -27.23 -4.51
C LEU A 373 37.78 -25.83 -4.01
N VAL A 374 38.15 -24.79 -4.79
CA VAL A 374 37.86 -23.37 -4.47
C VAL A 374 36.37 -23.11 -4.51
N MET A 375 35.68 -23.57 -5.56
CA MET A 375 34.24 -23.46 -5.69
C MET A 375 33.48 -24.11 -4.54
N ARG A 376 33.90 -25.28 -4.10
CA ARG A 376 33.32 -25.97 -2.95
C ARG A 376 33.48 -25.21 -1.63
N GLN A 377 34.59 -24.48 -1.45
CA GLN A 377 34.79 -23.63 -0.30
C GLN A 377 33.86 -22.41 -0.33
N GLY A 378 33.75 -21.74 -1.48
CA GLY A 378 32.80 -20.65 -1.69
C GLY A 378 31.34 -21.09 -1.49
N ALA A 379 30.95 -22.23 -2.09
CA ALA A 379 29.61 -22.78 -1.96
C ALA A 379 29.20 -23.06 -0.50
N ARG A 380 30.12 -23.57 0.34
CA ARG A 380 29.84 -23.78 1.77
C ARG A 380 29.54 -22.50 2.50
N LEU A 381 30.27 -21.42 2.23
CA LEU A 381 30.03 -20.11 2.85
C LEU A 381 28.69 -19.51 2.41
N ILE A 382 28.36 -19.68 1.12
CA ILE A 382 27.09 -19.21 0.55
C ILE A 382 25.91 -19.96 1.18
N LEU A 383 26.00 -21.32 1.22
CA LEU A 383 24.93 -22.14 1.80
C LEU A 383 24.72 -21.85 3.29
N LEU A 384 25.81 -21.75 4.07
CA LEU A 384 25.72 -21.39 5.49
C LEU A 384 25.14 -20.01 5.69
N GLY A 385 25.62 -19.02 4.94
CA GLY A 385 25.11 -17.64 5.02
C GLY A 385 23.65 -17.55 4.63
N SER A 386 23.24 -18.21 3.55
CA SER A 386 21.83 -18.23 3.10
C SER A 386 20.93 -18.97 4.09
N ALA A 387 21.36 -20.10 4.64
CA ALA A 387 20.61 -20.84 5.65
C ALA A 387 20.40 -20.01 6.94
N LEU A 388 21.45 -19.33 7.42
CA LEU A 388 21.36 -18.41 8.54
C LEU A 388 20.50 -17.19 8.19
N GLY A 389 20.60 -16.69 6.95
CA GLY A 389 19.78 -15.60 6.45
C GLY A 389 18.30 -15.93 6.42
N LEU A 390 17.93 -17.14 6.05
CA LEU A 390 16.56 -17.64 6.17
C LEU A 390 16.13 -17.77 7.64
N ALA A 391 16.98 -18.34 8.49
CA ALA A 391 16.68 -18.54 9.91
C ALA A 391 16.45 -17.23 10.67
N VAL A 392 17.14 -16.14 10.29
CA VAL A 392 16.97 -14.80 10.87
C VAL A 392 15.90 -13.99 10.13
N GLY A 393 15.85 -14.11 8.81
CA GLY A 393 14.93 -13.34 7.96
C GLY A 393 13.46 -13.74 8.16
N LEU A 394 13.14 -15.01 8.36
CA LEU A 394 11.77 -15.47 8.58
C LEU A 394 11.13 -14.89 9.86
N PRO A 395 11.78 -14.93 11.06
CA PRO A 395 11.26 -14.26 12.24
C PRO A 395 11.15 -12.73 12.07
N LEU A 396 12.11 -12.11 11.38
CA LEU A 396 12.08 -10.68 11.10
C LEU A 396 10.92 -10.31 10.17
N ALA A 397 10.67 -11.14 9.14
CA ALA A 397 9.55 -10.97 8.23
C ALA A 397 8.18 -11.12 8.93
N ARG A 398 8.12 -11.86 10.03
CA ARG A 398 6.91 -11.94 10.87
C ARG A 398 6.51 -10.59 11.47
N LEU A 399 7.49 -9.73 11.79
CA LEU A 399 7.24 -8.36 12.26
C LEU A 399 6.61 -7.47 11.17
N LEU A 400 6.80 -7.86 9.91
CA LEU A 400 6.19 -7.20 8.75
C LEU A 400 4.83 -7.82 8.38
N GLY A 401 4.40 -8.88 9.10
CA GLY A 401 3.20 -9.66 8.77
C GLY A 401 1.96 -8.81 8.56
N ASP A 402 1.72 -7.83 9.44
CA ASP A 402 0.58 -6.91 9.38
C ASP A 402 0.63 -5.94 8.18
N ARG A 403 1.79 -5.79 7.56
CA ARG A 403 2.02 -4.94 6.37
C ARG A 403 1.99 -5.74 5.05
N LEU A 404 1.88 -7.08 5.13
CA LEU A 404 1.86 -7.96 3.96
C LEU A 404 0.42 -8.22 3.53
N TYR A 405 0.15 -7.99 2.24
CA TYR A 405 -1.17 -8.20 1.65
C TYR A 405 -1.17 -9.42 0.70
N GLY A 406 -2.07 -10.35 0.93
CA GLY A 406 -2.29 -11.52 0.06
C GLY A 406 -1.15 -12.54 0.02
N ILE A 407 -0.16 -12.41 0.92
CA ILE A 407 0.94 -13.38 1.06
C ILE A 407 1.32 -13.56 2.53
N GLY A 408 1.73 -14.76 2.89
CA GLY A 408 2.31 -15.02 4.20
C GLY A 408 3.79 -14.63 4.29
N TYR A 409 4.27 -14.28 5.47
CA TYR A 409 5.69 -14.01 5.73
C TYR A 409 6.60 -15.21 5.43
N THR A 410 6.04 -16.41 5.33
CA THR A 410 6.75 -17.66 5.01
C THR A 410 6.67 -18.05 3.54
N ASP A 411 6.24 -17.15 2.63
CA ASP A 411 6.04 -17.47 1.22
C ASP A 411 7.28 -18.15 0.59
N PRO A 412 7.20 -19.46 0.25
CA PRO A 412 8.37 -20.23 -0.18
C PRO A 412 8.92 -19.76 -1.53
N ALA A 413 8.06 -19.21 -2.40
CA ALA A 413 8.49 -18.73 -3.71
C ALA A 413 9.38 -17.49 -3.58
N THR A 414 9.03 -16.57 -2.69
CA THR A 414 9.83 -15.35 -2.47
C THR A 414 11.17 -15.69 -1.82
N TRP A 415 11.17 -16.53 -0.79
CA TRP A 415 12.39 -16.91 -0.10
C TRP A 415 13.33 -17.75 -0.96
N SER A 416 12.79 -18.66 -1.79
CA SER A 416 13.60 -19.43 -2.75
C SER A 416 14.19 -18.54 -3.85
N ALA A 417 13.44 -17.57 -4.36
CA ALA A 417 13.94 -16.60 -5.33
C ALA A 417 15.06 -15.74 -4.73
N ALA A 418 14.92 -15.25 -3.51
CA ALA A 418 15.95 -14.49 -2.82
C ALA A 418 17.24 -15.32 -2.63
N ALA A 419 17.13 -16.58 -2.17
CA ALA A 419 18.25 -17.47 -2.04
C ALA A 419 18.93 -17.76 -3.40
N LEU A 420 18.15 -17.96 -4.46
CA LEU A 420 18.66 -18.19 -5.81
C LEU A 420 19.45 -16.97 -6.33
N VAL A 421 18.95 -15.75 -6.12
CA VAL A 421 19.67 -14.52 -6.50
C VAL A 421 21.00 -14.41 -5.78
N VAL A 422 21.04 -14.69 -4.49
CA VAL A 422 22.31 -14.69 -3.72
C VAL A 422 23.27 -15.74 -4.21
N ILE A 423 22.80 -16.98 -4.44
CA ILE A 423 23.60 -18.08 -4.94
C ILE A 423 24.17 -17.78 -6.33
N THR A 424 23.34 -17.25 -7.24
CA THR A 424 23.79 -16.92 -8.61
C THR A 424 24.78 -15.77 -8.63
N ALA A 425 24.55 -14.69 -7.87
CA ALA A 425 25.47 -13.58 -7.76
C ALA A 425 26.81 -13.99 -7.16
N ALA A 426 26.79 -14.85 -6.14
CA ALA A 426 27.98 -15.36 -5.51
C ALA A 426 28.73 -16.37 -6.41
N ALA A 427 28.03 -17.20 -7.18
CA ALA A 427 28.63 -18.10 -8.18
C ALA A 427 29.33 -17.29 -9.29
N LEU A 428 28.71 -16.23 -9.78
CA LEU A 428 29.34 -15.30 -10.75
C LEU A 428 30.59 -14.65 -10.18
N ALA A 429 30.54 -14.17 -8.91
CA ALA A 429 31.69 -13.60 -8.23
C ALA A 429 32.83 -14.62 -7.99
N CYS A 430 32.52 -15.90 -7.91
CA CYS A 430 33.54 -16.98 -7.81
C CYS A 430 34.17 -17.32 -9.17
N TRP A 431 33.46 -17.06 -10.28
CA TRP A 431 33.91 -17.38 -11.62
C TRP A 431 34.82 -16.28 -12.21
N LEU A 432 34.60 -15.02 -11.81
CA LEU A 432 35.49 -13.88 -12.12
C LEU A 432 36.80 -13.93 -11.32
#